data_173a45f5115d3d9b90460a8721c08fb3
#
_entry.id   173a45f5115d3d9b90460a8721c08fb3
#
_cell.length_a   1.000
_cell.length_b   1.000
_cell.length_c   1.000
_cell.angle_alpha   90.00
_cell.angle_beta   90.00
_cell.angle_gamma   90.00
#
_symmetry.space_group_name_H-M   'P 1'
#
loop_
_entity.id
_entity.type
_entity.pdbx_description
1 polymer ?
#
loop_
_entity_poly.entity_id
_entity_poly.type
_entity_poly.pdbx_seq_one_letter_code
_entity_poly.pdbx_strand_id
1 'polypeptide(L)'
;MHVGLIALMLPGASIIHNRRHPLDTCLSCYTTWLRTSHDYAVSLSGLVAAYRDYHRLMAHWSTLLGDRIIHVRYDDIVSDTEDGARRIINAIGLEWHDSCLKFHSRSGVVTTASVQQVRKPIYSSSRNRWKNYEPYIGELIEGLRDLL
;
A
#
# COMPACT_ATOMS: atom_id res chain seq x y z
N MET A 1 12.89 6.33 2.80
CA MET A 1 11.46 6.65 3.10
C MET A 1 11.39 8.04 3.72
N HIS A 2 10.64 8.97 3.11
CA HIS A 2 10.75 10.40 3.38
C HIS A 2 9.62 10.98 4.25
N VAL A 3 8.93 10.13 5.04
CA VAL A 3 7.77 10.55 5.87
C VAL A 3 8.10 11.71 6.79
N GLY A 4 9.25 11.65 7.49
CA GLY A 4 9.68 12.73 8.37
C GLY A 4 9.95 14.05 7.62
N LEU A 5 10.57 13.98 6.44
CA LEU A 5 10.81 15.15 5.61
C LEU A 5 9.48 15.75 5.11
N ILE A 6 8.55 14.90 4.66
CA ILE A 6 7.19 15.33 4.26
C ILE A 6 6.49 16.04 5.42
N ALA A 7 6.55 15.44 6.62
CA ALA A 7 5.92 16.01 7.81
C ALA A 7 6.49 17.37 8.22
N LEU A 8 7.79 17.59 7.99
CA LEU A 8 8.45 18.88 8.25
C LEU A 8 8.10 19.92 7.20
N MET A 9 8.14 19.56 5.93
CA MET A 9 7.89 20.48 4.82
C MET A 9 6.41 20.84 4.67
N LEU A 10 5.51 19.93 5.04
CA LEU A 10 4.06 20.07 4.91
C LEU A 10 3.38 19.82 6.26
N PRO A 11 3.48 20.75 7.22
CA PRO A 11 2.99 20.53 8.59
C PRO A 11 1.47 20.30 8.68
N GLY A 12 0.70 20.81 7.71
CA GLY A 12 -0.74 20.61 7.62
C GLY A 12 -1.20 19.40 6.82
N ALA A 13 -0.28 18.61 6.27
CA ALA A 13 -0.66 17.45 5.46
C ALA A 13 -1.06 16.23 6.31
N SER A 14 -2.16 15.59 5.95
CA SER A 14 -2.52 14.25 6.40
C SER A 14 -1.75 13.19 5.60
N ILE A 15 -1.18 12.21 6.27
CA ILE A 15 -0.40 11.13 5.65
C ILE A 15 -1.24 9.86 5.66
N ILE A 16 -1.68 9.40 4.50
CA ILE A 16 -2.42 8.14 4.39
C ILE A 16 -1.43 7.00 4.17
N HIS A 17 -1.36 6.08 5.13
CA HIS A 17 -0.54 4.89 5.07
C HIS A 17 -1.39 3.67 4.70
N ASN A 18 -1.41 3.31 3.42
CA ASN A 18 -2.12 2.13 2.95
C ASN A 18 -1.29 0.86 3.20
N ARG A 19 -1.85 -0.05 4.01
CA ARG A 19 -1.23 -1.34 4.37
C ARG A 19 -1.92 -2.48 3.65
N ARG A 20 -1.13 -3.42 3.19
CA ARG A 20 -1.61 -4.67 2.60
C ARG A 20 -0.89 -5.85 3.25
N HIS A 21 -1.44 -7.07 3.09
CA HIS A 21 -0.80 -8.29 3.59
C HIS A 21 0.68 -8.35 3.15
N PRO A 22 1.63 -8.62 4.08
CA PRO A 22 3.08 -8.59 3.79
C PRO A 22 3.47 -9.42 2.58
N LEU A 23 3.02 -10.68 2.53
CA LEU A 23 3.35 -11.60 1.43
C LEU A 23 2.75 -11.15 0.09
N ASP A 24 1.53 -10.59 0.07
CA ASP A 24 0.95 -10.04 -1.16
C ASP A 24 1.71 -8.80 -1.65
N THR A 25 2.20 -7.97 -0.73
CA THR A 25 3.02 -6.80 -1.06
C THR A 25 4.33 -7.22 -1.69
N CYS A 26 5.07 -8.14 -1.03
CA CYS A 26 6.36 -8.64 -1.51
C CYS A 26 6.21 -9.37 -2.84
N LEU A 27 5.21 -10.25 -2.97
CA LEU A 27 4.93 -10.96 -4.22
C LEU A 27 4.59 -10.00 -5.36
N SER A 28 3.82 -8.94 -5.08
CA SER A 28 3.50 -7.92 -6.08
C SER A 28 4.76 -7.18 -6.55
N CYS A 29 5.66 -6.83 -5.64
CA CYS A 29 6.93 -6.22 -5.99
C CYS A 29 7.81 -7.17 -6.83
N TYR A 30 7.86 -8.46 -6.46
CA TYR A 30 8.64 -9.47 -7.17
C TYR A 30 8.17 -9.71 -8.60
N THR A 31 6.84 -9.77 -8.81
CA THR A 31 6.23 -10.07 -10.11
C THR A 31 6.03 -8.84 -11.00
N THR A 32 6.19 -7.64 -10.46
CA THR A 32 6.03 -6.40 -11.23
C THR A 32 7.40 -5.91 -11.64
N TRP A 33 7.58 -5.63 -12.94
CA TRP A 33 8.80 -4.98 -13.41
C TRP A 33 8.89 -3.56 -12.84
N LEU A 34 9.53 -3.43 -11.69
CA LEU A 34 9.87 -2.14 -11.09
C LEU A 34 11.15 -1.65 -11.77
N ARG A 35 11.02 -0.79 -12.79
CA ARG A 35 12.16 -0.20 -13.49
C ARG A 35 13.10 0.48 -12.50
N THR A 36 14.40 0.23 -12.66
CA THR A 36 15.56 0.89 -12.02
C THR A 36 15.34 1.51 -10.63
N SER A 37 16.11 1.14 -9.65
CA SER A 37 16.17 1.61 -8.25
C SER A 37 15.50 0.72 -7.20
N HIS A 38 15.07 -0.50 -7.57
CA HIS A 38 14.45 -1.41 -6.61
C HIS A 38 15.15 -2.78 -6.62
N ASP A 39 16.48 -2.78 -6.46
CA ASP A 39 17.33 -3.98 -6.48
C ASP A 39 16.89 -5.02 -5.44
N TYR A 40 16.23 -4.58 -4.34
CA TYR A 40 15.64 -5.47 -3.36
C TYR A 40 14.48 -6.33 -3.92
N ALA A 41 13.86 -5.93 -5.02
CA ALA A 41 12.72 -6.65 -5.60
C ALA A 41 13.12 -7.83 -6.48
N VAL A 42 14.42 -8.07 -6.72
CA VAL A 42 14.92 -9.15 -7.57
C VAL A 42 15.18 -10.45 -6.81
N SER A 43 15.08 -10.44 -5.47
CA SER A 43 15.27 -11.63 -4.64
C SER A 43 14.28 -11.67 -3.46
N LEU A 44 13.94 -12.86 -2.98
CA LEU A 44 13.05 -13.03 -1.84
C LEU A 44 13.68 -12.50 -0.55
N SER A 45 14.98 -12.74 -0.33
CA SER A 45 15.74 -12.18 0.81
C SER A 45 15.81 -10.66 0.79
N GLY A 46 16.01 -10.07 -0.38
CA GLY A 46 15.98 -8.61 -0.54
C GLY A 46 14.62 -8.02 -0.18
N LEU A 47 13.54 -8.67 -0.58
CA LEU A 47 12.17 -8.28 -0.21
C LEU A 47 11.90 -8.40 1.28
N VAL A 48 12.39 -9.48 1.94
CA VAL A 48 12.30 -9.64 3.40
C VAL A 48 12.98 -8.46 4.10
N ALA A 49 14.23 -8.17 3.74
CA ALA A 49 15.00 -7.07 4.33
C ALA A 49 14.29 -5.71 4.13
N ALA A 50 13.88 -5.41 2.90
CA ALA A 50 13.19 -4.17 2.56
C ALA A 50 11.85 -4.02 3.29
N TYR A 51 11.06 -5.10 3.41
CA TYR A 51 9.79 -5.05 4.12
C TYR A 51 9.96 -4.86 5.63
N ARG A 52 10.96 -5.51 6.25
CA ARG A 52 11.29 -5.31 7.66
C ARG A 52 11.75 -3.89 7.94
N ASP A 53 12.59 -3.32 7.08
CA ASP A 53 13.01 -1.92 7.19
C ASP A 53 11.84 -0.96 7.04
N TYR A 54 10.97 -1.19 6.06
CA TYR A 54 9.72 -0.45 5.91
C TYR A 54 8.86 -0.52 7.18
N HIS A 55 8.64 -1.72 7.72
CA HIS A 55 7.81 -1.92 8.91
C HIS A 55 8.38 -1.18 10.12
N ARG A 56 9.70 -1.31 10.36
CA ARG A 56 10.41 -0.60 11.45
C ARG A 56 10.30 0.92 11.31
N LEU A 57 10.52 1.45 10.12
CA LEU A 57 10.43 2.88 9.86
C LEU A 57 9.00 3.40 10.04
N MET A 58 8.00 2.66 9.59
CA MET A 58 6.60 3.10 9.76
C MET A 58 6.15 3.03 11.22
N ALA A 59 6.61 2.05 11.99
CA ALA A 59 6.39 2.01 13.44
C ALA A 59 6.98 3.25 14.12
N HIS A 60 8.23 3.60 13.80
CA HIS A 60 8.88 4.81 14.31
C HIS A 60 8.10 6.08 13.97
N TRP A 61 7.71 6.28 12.71
CA TRP A 61 6.97 7.47 12.29
C TRP A 61 5.57 7.51 12.90
N SER A 62 4.91 6.37 13.09
CA SER A 62 3.61 6.30 13.76
C SER A 62 3.70 6.75 15.21
N THR A 63 4.79 6.40 15.91
CA THR A 63 5.03 6.86 17.27
C THR A 63 5.25 8.38 17.34
N LEU A 64 6.00 8.96 16.38
CA LEU A 64 6.35 10.38 16.40
C LEU A 64 5.24 11.30 15.88
N LEU A 65 4.48 10.86 14.89
CA LEU A 65 3.51 11.70 14.18
C LEU A 65 2.06 11.44 14.62
N GLY A 66 1.81 10.34 15.35
CA GLY A 66 0.50 10.01 15.89
C GLY A 66 -0.62 10.06 14.84
N ASP A 67 -1.69 10.79 15.15
CA ASP A 67 -2.90 10.90 14.32
C ASP A 67 -2.69 11.56 12.96
N ARG A 68 -1.51 12.13 12.70
CA ARG A 68 -1.17 12.63 11.37
C ARG A 68 -0.95 11.52 10.35
N ILE A 69 -0.73 10.27 10.81
CA ILE A 69 -0.64 9.09 9.96
C ILE A 69 -1.94 8.29 10.08
N ILE A 70 -2.74 8.36 9.04
CA ILE A 70 -4.00 7.64 8.91
C ILE A 70 -3.71 6.26 8.32
N HIS A 71 -3.80 5.21 9.14
CA HIS A 71 -3.58 3.84 8.68
C HIS A 71 -4.86 3.29 8.06
N VAL A 72 -4.75 2.82 6.82
CA VAL A 72 -5.83 2.14 6.11
C VAL A 72 -5.38 0.76 5.64
N ARG A 73 -6.26 -0.21 5.67
CA ARG A 73 -5.98 -1.56 5.14
C ARG A 73 -6.59 -1.69 3.76
N TYR A 74 -5.76 -2.11 2.81
CA TYR A 74 -6.18 -2.39 1.44
C TYR A 74 -7.36 -3.37 1.39
N ASP A 75 -7.30 -4.42 2.22
CA ASP A 75 -8.33 -5.45 2.26
C ASP A 75 -9.70 -4.92 2.71
N ASP A 76 -9.72 -3.95 3.64
CA ASP A 76 -10.96 -3.31 4.09
C ASP A 76 -11.56 -2.46 2.97
N ILE A 77 -10.73 -1.66 2.27
CA ILE A 77 -11.17 -0.83 1.14
C ILE A 77 -11.73 -1.69 0.01
N VAL A 78 -11.09 -2.84 -0.27
CA VAL A 78 -11.55 -3.75 -1.34
C VAL A 78 -12.81 -4.52 -0.95
N SER A 79 -13.00 -4.80 0.36
CA SER A 79 -14.19 -5.49 0.87
C SER A 79 -15.42 -4.62 0.82
N ASP A 80 -15.28 -3.35 1.20
CA ASP A 80 -16.31 -2.33 1.13
C ASP A 80 -15.66 -1.01 0.68
N THR A 81 -15.73 -0.78 -0.64
CA THR A 81 -15.10 0.38 -1.26
C THR A 81 -15.72 1.70 -0.82
N GLU A 82 -17.04 1.73 -0.63
CA GLU A 82 -17.73 2.96 -0.22
C GLU A 82 -17.38 3.32 1.22
N ASP A 83 -17.54 2.39 2.15
CA ASP A 83 -17.17 2.63 3.55
C ASP A 83 -15.69 2.99 3.70
N GLY A 84 -14.80 2.25 3.04
CA GLY A 84 -13.36 2.54 3.04
C GLY A 84 -13.04 3.94 2.50
N ALA A 85 -13.66 4.34 1.39
CA ALA A 85 -13.46 5.68 0.82
C ALA A 85 -14.03 6.78 1.74
N ARG A 86 -15.23 6.58 2.32
CA ARG A 86 -15.84 7.55 3.26
C ARG A 86 -14.96 7.75 4.49
N ARG A 87 -14.42 6.68 5.06
CA ARG A 87 -13.49 6.76 6.20
C ARG A 87 -12.24 7.58 5.87
N ILE A 88 -11.64 7.38 4.70
CA ILE A 88 -10.47 8.13 4.27
C ILE A 88 -10.81 9.62 4.09
N ILE A 89 -11.89 9.94 3.35
CA ILE A 89 -12.31 11.31 3.09
C ILE A 89 -12.62 12.06 4.38
N ASN A 90 -13.35 11.41 5.31
CA ASN A 90 -13.64 11.99 6.63
C ASN A 90 -12.36 12.22 7.45
N ALA A 91 -11.43 11.26 7.46
CA ALA A 91 -10.18 11.34 8.22
C ALA A 91 -9.26 12.47 7.75
N ILE A 92 -9.34 12.89 6.47
CA ILE A 92 -8.61 14.05 5.93
C ILE A 92 -9.42 15.36 6.01
N GLY A 93 -10.60 15.35 6.64
CA GLY A 93 -11.42 16.53 6.88
C GLY A 93 -12.15 17.07 5.64
N LEU A 94 -12.39 16.22 4.63
CA LEU A 94 -13.12 16.62 3.43
C LEU A 94 -14.56 16.10 3.46
N GLU A 95 -15.45 16.84 2.78
CA GLU A 95 -16.81 16.40 2.56
C GLU A 95 -16.88 15.27 1.52
N TRP A 96 -17.83 14.37 1.73
CA TRP A 96 -18.06 13.26 0.81
C TRP A 96 -18.66 13.76 -0.51
N HIS A 97 -18.17 13.18 -1.60
CA HIS A 97 -18.75 13.38 -2.93
C HIS A 97 -18.80 12.06 -3.68
N ASP A 98 -19.95 11.71 -4.30
CA ASP A 98 -20.16 10.41 -4.96
C ASP A 98 -19.19 10.15 -6.13
N SER A 99 -18.57 11.18 -6.69
CA SER A 99 -17.49 11.01 -7.68
C SER A 99 -16.28 10.25 -7.16
N CYS A 100 -16.12 10.14 -5.83
CA CYS A 100 -15.03 9.36 -5.22
C CYS A 100 -15.14 7.87 -5.59
N LEU A 101 -16.36 7.35 -5.81
CA LEU A 101 -16.56 5.97 -6.23
C LEU A 101 -16.41 5.78 -7.76
N LYS A 102 -16.44 6.86 -8.54
CA LYS A 102 -16.37 6.84 -10.01
C LYS A 102 -14.97 7.20 -10.52
N PHE A 103 -13.93 6.95 -9.74
CA PHE A 103 -12.54 7.30 -10.08
C PHE A 103 -12.08 6.69 -11.41
N HIS A 104 -12.55 5.47 -11.74
CA HIS A 104 -12.20 4.73 -12.97
C HIS A 104 -12.76 5.36 -14.24
N SER A 105 -13.79 6.19 -14.14
CA SER A 105 -14.40 6.91 -15.28
C SER A 105 -13.71 8.25 -15.60
N ARG A 106 -12.76 8.68 -14.78
CA ARG A 106 -12.02 9.94 -15.02
C ARG A 106 -11.05 9.78 -16.20
N SER A 107 -11.11 10.73 -17.11
CA SER A 107 -10.11 10.91 -18.16
C SER A 107 -8.91 11.68 -17.57
N GLY A 108 -7.79 11.00 -17.38
CA GLY A 108 -6.53 11.61 -16.91
C GLY A 108 -5.34 10.82 -17.42
N VAL A 109 -4.18 11.48 -17.56
CA VAL A 109 -2.94 10.81 -17.94
C VAL A 109 -2.42 10.09 -16.69
N VAL A 110 -2.29 8.76 -16.76
CA VAL A 110 -1.67 7.93 -15.75
C VAL A 110 -0.38 7.39 -16.34
N THR A 111 0.77 7.76 -15.75
CA THR A 111 2.11 7.40 -16.25
C THR A 111 2.77 6.25 -15.49
N THR A 112 2.05 5.64 -14.54
CA THR A 112 2.57 4.55 -13.70
C THR A 112 2.31 3.16 -14.29
N ALA A 113 3.04 2.15 -13.81
CA ALA A 113 2.81 0.75 -14.18
C ALA A 113 1.37 0.26 -13.92
N SER A 114 0.61 0.98 -13.09
CA SER A 114 -0.77 0.66 -12.72
C SER A 114 -1.82 1.29 -13.65
N VAL A 115 -1.43 1.89 -14.80
CA VAL A 115 -2.33 2.61 -15.71
C VAL A 115 -3.59 1.83 -16.09
N GLN A 116 -3.47 0.53 -16.31
CA GLN A 116 -4.62 -0.31 -16.66
C GLN A 116 -5.50 -0.65 -15.45
N GLN A 117 -4.91 -0.68 -14.25
CA GLN A 117 -5.62 -1.04 -13.03
C GLN A 117 -6.51 0.10 -12.54
N VAL A 118 -6.01 1.34 -12.55
CA VAL A 118 -6.77 2.52 -12.09
C VAL A 118 -7.95 2.88 -12.99
N ARG A 119 -8.03 2.31 -14.18
CA ARG A 119 -9.17 2.48 -15.13
C ARG A 119 -10.24 1.40 -14.99
N LYS A 120 -10.07 0.48 -14.06
CA LYS A 120 -11.06 -0.57 -13.77
C LYS A 120 -11.69 -0.31 -12.39
N PRO A 121 -12.92 -0.75 -12.17
CA PRO A 121 -13.47 -0.82 -10.81
C PRO A 121 -12.54 -1.60 -9.89
N ILE A 122 -12.60 -1.31 -8.59
CA ILE A 122 -11.85 -2.07 -7.60
C ILE A 122 -12.21 -3.54 -7.70
N TYR A 123 -11.17 -4.41 -7.70
CA TYR A 123 -11.32 -5.86 -7.81
C TYR A 123 -10.62 -6.55 -6.65
N SER A 124 -11.17 -7.69 -6.24
CA SER A 124 -10.69 -8.45 -5.07
C SER A 124 -9.64 -9.52 -5.40
N SER A 125 -9.39 -9.82 -6.68
CA SER A 125 -8.51 -10.92 -7.11
C SER A 125 -7.04 -10.77 -6.73
N SER A 126 -6.65 -9.58 -6.26
CA SER A 126 -5.31 -9.34 -5.72
C SER A 126 -5.15 -9.71 -4.23
N ARG A 127 -6.25 -10.01 -3.52
CA ARG A 127 -6.22 -10.40 -2.10
C ARG A 127 -5.80 -11.86 -1.99
N ASN A 128 -4.94 -12.15 -1.02
CA ASN A 128 -4.45 -13.51 -0.75
C ASN A 128 -3.82 -14.19 -1.98
N ARG A 129 -3.36 -13.42 -2.97
CA ARG A 129 -2.73 -13.97 -4.18
C ARG A 129 -1.48 -14.79 -3.84
N TRP A 130 -0.80 -14.44 -2.77
CA TRP A 130 0.38 -15.16 -2.29
C TRP A 130 0.13 -16.67 -2.04
N LYS A 131 -1.11 -17.06 -1.67
CA LYS A 131 -1.48 -18.46 -1.44
C LYS A 131 -1.27 -19.35 -2.67
N ASN A 132 -1.43 -18.79 -3.88
CA ASN A 132 -1.18 -19.51 -5.12
C ASN A 132 0.30 -19.78 -5.36
N TYR A 133 1.17 -19.13 -4.61
CA TYR A 133 2.63 -19.21 -4.73
C TYR A 133 3.29 -19.74 -3.45
N GLU A 134 2.50 -20.15 -2.47
CA GLU A 134 2.95 -20.60 -1.15
C GLU A 134 4.11 -21.61 -1.22
N PRO A 135 4.07 -22.66 -2.09
CA PRO A 135 5.17 -23.61 -2.20
C PRO A 135 6.50 -23.03 -2.68
N TYR A 136 6.49 -21.83 -3.28
CA TYR A 136 7.66 -21.20 -3.90
C TYR A 136 8.20 -20.01 -3.12
N ILE A 137 7.50 -19.54 -2.09
CA ILE A 137 7.84 -18.32 -1.32
C ILE A 137 8.17 -18.62 0.14
N GLY A 138 8.66 -19.83 0.44
CA GLY A 138 9.00 -20.25 1.80
C GLY A 138 9.95 -19.29 2.51
N GLU A 139 10.93 -18.72 1.79
CA GLU A 139 11.85 -17.72 2.32
C GLU A 139 11.14 -16.43 2.77
N LEU A 140 10.12 -15.96 2.04
CA LEU A 140 9.30 -14.81 2.44
C LEU A 140 8.45 -15.13 3.67
N ILE A 141 7.82 -16.32 3.70
CA ILE A 141 6.96 -16.75 4.81
C ILE A 141 7.79 -16.83 6.09
N GLU A 142 8.93 -17.49 6.04
CA GLU A 142 9.82 -17.62 7.20
C GLU A 142 10.39 -16.26 7.62
N GLY A 143 10.89 -15.48 6.65
CA GLY A 143 11.51 -14.20 6.91
C GLY A 143 10.57 -13.11 7.44
N LEU A 144 9.24 -13.26 7.25
CA LEU A 144 8.22 -12.30 7.69
C LEU A 144 7.24 -12.90 8.71
N ARG A 145 7.49 -14.09 9.25
CA ARG A 145 6.57 -14.85 10.11
C ARG A 145 5.98 -14.03 11.26
N ASP A 146 6.78 -13.21 11.90
CA ASP A 146 6.39 -12.34 13.02
C ASP A 146 5.60 -11.10 12.61
N LEU A 147 5.42 -10.86 11.31
CA LEU A 147 4.70 -9.73 10.75
C LEU A 147 3.41 -10.13 9.98
N LEU A 148 3.11 -11.44 9.93
CA LEU A 148 1.94 -12.01 9.21
C LEU A 148 0.63 -11.88 9.99
#